data_22ee7213a511feb96e9a21ff3102c4e2
#
_entry.id   22ee7213a511feb96e9a21ff3102c4e2
#
_cell.length_a   1.000
_cell.length_b   1.000
_cell.length_c   1.000
_cell.angle_alpha   90.00
_cell.angle_beta   90.00
_cell.angle_gamma   90.00
#
_symmetry.space_group_name_H-M   'P 1'
#
loop_
_entity.id
_entity.type
_entity.pdbx_description
1 polymer ?
#
loop_
_entity_poly.entity_id
_entity_poly.type
_entity_poly.pdbx_seq_one_letter_code
_entity_poly.pdbx_strand_id
1 'polypeptide(L)'
;ICRSTACGEISVAVKAIEGGRFSRYARDEIKPGMALEVMVPQGHFGYQPQAEREGHYLAIAAGSGITPMLAIMSATLATEAHSHFTLIYGNRSSQSMMFRRALADLKDKYPQRLQLISIFSQETLDSDLLHGRIDGEKLHALAKTLVNFRQYDEAFICGPSAMMDEAEAALKALGMPEKAIHLERFNTPGTPVKRTVSVQADGQKVTVRQDGRD
;
A
#
# COMPACT_ATOMS: atom_id res chain seq x y z
N ILE A 1 -1.25 8.93 1.11
CA ILE A 1 -2.46 9.09 0.28
C ILE A 1 -2.92 7.71 -0.12
N CYS A 2 -4.20 7.41 0.06
CA CYS A 2 -4.77 6.07 -0.20
C CYS A 2 -5.84 6.05 -1.30
N ARG A 3 -6.01 7.15 -2.02
CA ARG A 3 -6.90 7.28 -3.18
C ARG A 3 -6.22 8.02 -4.31
N SER A 4 -6.66 7.75 -5.55
CA SER A 4 -6.28 8.58 -6.68
C SER A 4 -6.77 10.01 -6.48
N THR A 5 -5.94 11.00 -6.77
CA THR A 5 -6.27 12.42 -6.67
C THR A 5 -7.09 12.94 -7.87
N ALA A 6 -7.40 12.09 -8.83
CA ALA A 6 -8.16 12.45 -10.03
C ALA A 6 -9.57 13.01 -9.74
N CYS A 7 -10.12 12.77 -8.54
CA CYS A 7 -11.40 13.33 -8.11
C CYS A 7 -11.30 14.69 -7.40
N GLY A 8 -10.08 15.28 -7.30
CA GLY A 8 -9.86 16.53 -6.57
C GLY A 8 -9.87 16.39 -5.03
N GLU A 9 -9.98 15.17 -4.51
CA GLU A 9 -9.96 14.88 -3.07
C GLU A 9 -8.65 14.18 -2.67
N ILE A 10 -8.13 14.52 -1.50
CA ILE A 10 -7.02 13.80 -0.88
C ILE A 10 -7.58 12.95 0.26
N SER A 11 -7.32 11.65 0.20
CA SER A 11 -7.69 10.73 1.28
C SER A 11 -6.44 10.14 1.92
N VAL A 12 -6.40 10.15 3.24
CA VAL A 12 -5.36 9.51 4.04
C VAL A 12 -6.00 8.53 5.02
N ALA A 13 -5.30 7.46 5.34
CA ALA A 13 -5.74 6.53 6.36
C ALA A 13 -4.71 6.50 7.50
N VAL A 14 -5.20 6.55 8.72
CA VAL A 14 -4.38 6.53 9.93
C VAL A 14 -4.73 5.30 10.75
N LYS A 15 -3.77 4.38 10.88
CA LYS A 15 -3.91 3.23 11.77
C LYS A 15 -3.52 3.64 13.19
N ALA A 16 -4.44 3.50 14.14
CA ALA A 16 -4.14 3.75 15.54
C ALA A 16 -3.12 2.72 16.07
N ILE A 17 -2.05 3.22 16.66
CA ILE A 17 -1.02 2.41 17.33
C ILE A 17 -0.99 2.75 18.82
N GLU A 18 -0.64 1.78 19.64
CA GLU A 18 -0.48 1.98 21.07
C GLU A 18 0.64 3.00 21.35
N GLY A 19 0.39 3.97 22.24
CA GLY A 19 1.33 5.06 22.53
C GLY A 19 1.47 6.12 21.43
N GLY A 20 0.82 5.96 20.28
CA GLY A 20 0.90 6.93 19.18
C GLY A 20 0.14 8.22 19.49
N ARG A 21 0.82 9.38 19.43
CA ARG A 21 0.19 10.69 19.73
C ARG A 21 -0.81 11.07 18.65
N PHE A 22 -0.36 11.21 17.41
CA PHE A 22 -1.21 11.62 16.28
C PHE A 22 -2.27 10.57 15.93
N SER A 23 -1.92 9.31 15.90
CA SER A 23 -2.85 8.25 15.51
C SER A 23 -4.02 8.08 16.51
N ARG A 24 -3.78 8.35 17.80
CA ARG A 24 -4.85 8.40 18.81
C ARG A 24 -5.70 9.65 18.65
N TYR A 25 -5.08 10.82 18.50
CA TYR A 25 -5.79 12.07 18.22
C TYR A 25 -6.69 11.94 16.99
N ALA A 26 -6.15 11.37 15.90
CA ALA A 26 -6.92 11.16 14.67
C ALA A 26 -8.13 10.23 14.86
N ARG A 27 -8.00 9.20 15.71
CA ARG A 27 -9.10 8.28 16.02
C ARG A 27 -10.15 8.87 16.93
N ASP A 28 -9.71 9.58 17.98
CA ASP A 28 -10.57 9.93 19.13
C ASP A 28 -11.17 11.35 18.99
N GLU A 29 -10.47 12.27 18.33
CA GLU A 29 -10.82 13.68 18.32
C GLU A 29 -11.18 14.26 16.96
N ILE A 30 -10.61 13.75 15.84
CA ILE A 30 -10.94 14.26 14.52
C ILE A 30 -12.35 13.80 14.10
N LYS A 31 -13.19 14.78 13.76
CA LYS A 31 -14.58 14.57 13.36
C LYS A 31 -14.85 15.19 11.99
N PRO A 32 -15.86 14.69 11.25
CA PRO A 32 -16.30 15.30 10.00
C PRO A 32 -16.58 16.80 10.16
N GLY A 33 -16.10 17.59 9.23
CA GLY A 33 -16.25 19.04 9.23
C GLY A 33 -15.17 19.82 9.98
N MET A 34 -14.25 19.16 10.68
CA MET A 34 -13.10 19.85 11.29
C MET A 34 -12.10 20.30 10.22
N ALA A 35 -11.58 21.52 10.38
CA ALA A 35 -10.46 22.01 9.60
C ALA A 35 -9.14 21.55 10.23
N LEU A 36 -8.25 21.02 9.42
CA LEU A 36 -6.91 20.58 9.83
C LEU A 36 -5.87 21.35 9.02
N GLU A 37 -4.86 21.86 9.71
CA GLU A 37 -3.66 22.35 9.06
C GLU A 37 -2.79 21.16 8.65
N VAL A 38 -2.51 21.04 7.38
CA VAL A 38 -1.71 19.95 6.82
C VAL A 38 -0.59 20.49 5.94
N MET A 39 0.54 19.81 5.93
CA MET A 39 1.60 20.10 4.96
C MET A 39 1.16 19.64 3.58
N VAL A 40 1.63 20.33 2.54
CA VAL A 40 1.46 19.86 1.17
C VAL A 40 2.01 18.45 1.02
N PRO A 41 1.37 17.57 0.22
CA PRO A 41 1.87 16.23 -0.03
C PRO A 41 3.30 16.29 -0.57
N GLN A 42 4.17 15.48 0.02
CA GLN A 42 5.58 15.36 -0.36
C GLN A 42 5.93 13.89 -0.57
N GLY A 43 7.01 13.65 -1.34
CA GLY A 43 7.52 12.31 -1.60
C GLY A 43 7.50 11.97 -3.10
N HIS A 44 8.19 10.89 -3.43
CA HIS A 44 8.35 10.44 -4.82
C HIS A 44 7.82 9.03 -5.05
N PHE A 45 7.25 8.41 -4.01
CA PHE A 45 6.69 7.08 -4.14
C PHE A 45 5.31 7.16 -4.80
N GLY A 46 5.28 6.76 -6.05
CA GLY A 46 4.08 6.79 -6.86
C GLY A 46 4.34 6.23 -8.26
N TYR A 47 3.28 6.13 -9.00
CA TYR A 47 3.30 5.70 -10.39
C TYR A 47 2.35 6.60 -11.18
N GLN A 48 2.78 7.05 -12.36
CA GLN A 48 1.92 7.78 -13.30
C GLN A 48 1.47 6.84 -14.40
N PRO A 49 0.21 6.38 -14.37
CA PRO A 49 -0.31 5.50 -15.40
C PRO A 49 -0.42 6.20 -16.76
N GLN A 50 -0.20 5.43 -17.83
CA GLN A 50 -0.30 5.87 -19.20
C GLN A 50 -1.26 4.95 -19.97
N ALA A 51 -2.22 5.52 -20.69
CA ALA A 51 -3.33 4.77 -21.29
C ALA A 51 -2.87 3.67 -22.26
N GLU A 52 -1.76 3.89 -22.95
CA GLU A 52 -1.20 2.98 -23.96
C GLU A 52 -0.28 1.92 -23.36
N ARG A 53 -0.01 1.98 -22.06
CA ARG A 53 0.91 1.04 -21.41
C ARG A 53 0.20 -0.28 -21.10
N GLU A 54 0.89 -1.38 -21.36
CA GLU A 54 0.50 -2.74 -21.01
C GLU A 54 1.55 -3.31 -20.06
N GLY A 55 1.34 -3.15 -18.77
CA GLY A 55 2.32 -3.52 -17.75
C GLY A 55 1.82 -4.58 -16.78
N HIS A 56 2.75 -5.34 -16.24
CA HIS A 56 2.54 -6.26 -15.13
C HIS A 56 3.17 -5.69 -13.88
N TYR A 57 2.35 -5.40 -12.87
CA TYR A 57 2.79 -4.73 -11.64
C TYR A 57 2.61 -5.62 -10.42
N LEU A 58 3.57 -5.52 -9.51
CA LEU A 58 3.54 -6.20 -8.23
C LEU A 58 3.42 -5.17 -7.10
N ALA A 59 2.53 -5.40 -6.15
CA ALA A 59 2.51 -4.71 -4.87
C ALA A 59 2.73 -5.70 -3.74
N ILE A 60 3.64 -5.38 -2.81
CA ILE A 60 3.86 -6.12 -1.57
C ILE A 60 3.60 -5.17 -0.42
N ALA A 61 2.60 -5.48 0.39
CA ALA A 61 2.19 -4.61 1.50
C ALA A 61 2.00 -5.39 2.79
N ALA A 62 2.20 -4.73 3.93
CA ALA A 62 1.74 -5.24 5.22
C ALA A 62 1.11 -4.13 6.07
N GLY A 63 -0.04 -4.45 6.68
CA GLY A 63 -0.78 -3.52 7.53
C GLY A 63 -1.11 -2.21 6.83
N SER A 64 -0.65 -1.07 7.38
CA SER A 64 -0.90 0.26 6.81
C SER A 64 -0.15 0.55 5.51
N GLY A 65 0.84 -0.27 5.13
CA GLY A 65 1.52 -0.16 3.84
C GLY A 65 0.61 -0.37 2.62
N ILE A 66 -0.61 -0.83 2.84
CA ILE A 66 -1.64 -0.92 1.79
C ILE A 66 -2.08 0.46 1.27
N THR A 67 -1.90 1.53 2.03
CA THR A 67 -2.43 2.86 1.67
C THR A 67 -1.90 3.39 0.34
N PRO A 68 -0.59 3.44 0.08
CA PRO A 68 -0.09 3.85 -1.22
C PRO A 68 -0.40 2.83 -2.32
N MET A 69 -0.43 1.53 -1.99
CA MET A 69 -0.73 0.47 -2.96
C MET A 69 -2.13 0.61 -3.53
N LEU A 70 -3.12 0.90 -2.66
CA LEU A 70 -4.50 1.07 -3.10
C LEU A 70 -4.64 2.26 -4.07
N ALA A 71 -3.92 3.35 -3.83
CA ALA A 71 -3.90 4.51 -4.71
C ALA A 71 -3.29 4.16 -6.09
N ILE A 72 -2.11 3.53 -6.08
CA ILE A 72 -1.40 3.14 -7.31
C ILE A 72 -2.23 2.13 -8.11
N MET A 73 -2.68 1.04 -7.49
CA MET A 73 -3.50 0.01 -8.15
C MET A 73 -4.78 0.59 -8.77
N SER A 74 -5.50 1.42 -8.00
CA SER A 74 -6.75 2.01 -8.48
C SER A 74 -6.54 2.92 -9.68
N ALA A 75 -5.49 3.75 -9.65
CA ALA A 75 -5.15 4.66 -10.75
C ALA A 75 -4.68 3.87 -11.99
N THR A 76 -3.79 2.91 -11.80
CA THR A 76 -3.24 2.10 -12.91
C THR A 76 -4.33 1.30 -13.60
N LEU A 77 -5.13 0.53 -12.84
CA LEU A 77 -6.18 -0.31 -13.42
C LEU A 77 -7.30 0.50 -14.08
N ALA A 78 -7.51 1.74 -13.66
CA ALA A 78 -8.50 2.64 -14.27
C ALA A 78 -7.99 3.27 -15.58
N THR A 79 -6.69 3.52 -15.70
CA THR A 79 -6.09 4.24 -16.82
C THR A 79 -5.55 3.29 -17.89
N GLU A 80 -4.87 2.23 -17.47
CA GLU A 80 -4.19 1.27 -18.36
C GLU A 80 -5.10 0.06 -18.61
N ALA A 81 -5.74 0.00 -19.77
CA ALA A 81 -6.79 -0.99 -20.05
C ALA A 81 -6.28 -2.44 -20.08
N HIS A 82 -5.02 -2.65 -20.42
CA HIS A 82 -4.41 -3.98 -20.60
C HIS A 82 -3.41 -4.37 -19.51
N SER A 83 -3.15 -3.47 -18.58
CA SER A 83 -2.22 -3.74 -17.47
C SER A 83 -2.83 -4.61 -16.39
N HIS A 84 -1.96 -5.40 -15.74
CA HIS A 84 -2.30 -6.34 -14.68
C HIS A 84 -1.60 -5.98 -13.38
N PHE A 85 -2.25 -6.25 -12.27
CA PHE A 85 -1.70 -6.00 -10.95
C PHE A 85 -1.82 -7.25 -10.06
N THR A 86 -0.76 -7.57 -9.33
CA THR A 86 -0.78 -8.58 -8.27
C THR A 86 -0.46 -7.90 -6.95
N LEU A 87 -1.31 -8.08 -5.95
CA LEU A 87 -1.10 -7.63 -4.59
C LEU A 87 -0.83 -8.83 -3.68
N ILE A 88 0.32 -8.84 -3.02
CA ILE A 88 0.64 -9.72 -1.88
C ILE A 88 0.49 -8.90 -0.61
N TYR A 89 -0.53 -9.23 0.22
CA TYR A 89 -0.90 -8.41 1.36
C TYR A 89 -0.89 -9.18 2.68
N GLY A 90 0.09 -8.83 3.55
CA GLY A 90 0.26 -9.41 4.88
C GLY A 90 -0.54 -8.69 5.95
N ASN A 91 -1.26 -9.47 6.77
CA ASN A 91 -2.00 -9.00 7.94
C ASN A 91 -1.91 -10.00 9.08
N ARG A 92 -2.37 -9.65 10.29
CA ARG A 92 -2.52 -10.61 11.38
C ARG A 92 -3.67 -11.57 11.11
N SER A 93 -4.80 -11.01 10.72
CA SER A 93 -6.03 -11.76 10.39
C SER A 93 -6.85 -10.99 9.35
N SER A 94 -7.84 -11.63 8.78
CA SER A 94 -8.81 -11.03 7.87
C SER A 94 -9.59 -9.87 8.52
N GLN A 95 -9.85 -9.94 9.84
CA GLN A 95 -10.52 -8.88 10.60
C GLN A 95 -9.64 -7.63 10.79
N SER A 96 -8.31 -7.80 10.85
CA SER A 96 -7.36 -6.70 11.00
C SER A 96 -6.95 -6.06 9.68
N MET A 97 -7.45 -6.57 8.56
CA MET A 97 -7.12 -6.14 7.20
C MET A 97 -7.73 -4.78 6.90
N MET A 98 -6.88 -3.78 6.67
CA MET A 98 -7.33 -2.45 6.24
C MET A 98 -7.83 -2.50 4.80
N PHE A 99 -8.86 -1.70 4.49
CA PHE A 99 -9.44 -1.56 3.15
C PHE A 99 -9.94 -2.88 2.52
N ARG A 100 -10.33 -3.86 3.34
CA ARG A 100 -10.83 -5.16 2.87
C ARG A 100 -11.95 -5.01 1.84
N ARG A 101 -12.95 -4.15 2.12
CA ARG A 101 -14.07 -3.88 1.21
C ARG A 101 -13.60 -3.20 -0.07
N ALA A 102 -12.79 -2.15 0.03
CA ALA A 102 -12.28 -1.44 -1.14
C ALA A 102 -11.43 -2.34 -2.06
N LEU A 103 -10.67 -3.28 -1.48
CA LEU A 103 -9.93 -4.28 -2.25
C LEU A 103 -10.85 -5.30 -2.92
N ALA A 104 -11.92 -5.72 -2.25
CA ALA A 104 -12.94 -6.59 -2.85
C ALA A 104 -13.66 -5.87 -4.01
N ASP A 105 -14.12 -4.64 -3.79
CA ASP A 105 -14.77 -3.83 -4.83
C ASP A 105 -13.83 -3.61 -6.04
N LEU A 106 -12.53 -3.39 -5.78
CA LEU A 106 -11.53 -3.25 -6.84
C LEU A 106 -11.33 -4.57 -7.60
N LYS A 107 -11.31 -5.70 -6.90
CA LYS A 107 -11.22 -7.04 -7.52
C LYS A 107 -12.45 -7.34 -8.36
N ASP A 108 -13.64 -7.02 -7.87
CA ASP A 108 -14.90 -7.21 -8.60
C ASP A 108 -14.96 -6.35 -9.87
N LYS A 109 -14.39 -5.14 -9.80
CA LYS A 109 -14.29 -4.25 -10.97
C LYS A 109 -13.28 -4.74 -12.02
N TYR A 110 -12.19 -5.39 -11.58
CA TYR A 110 -11.11 -5.85 -12.47
C TYR A 110 -10.75 -7.32 -12.26
N PRO A 111 -11.72 -8.25 -12.41
CA PRO A 111 -11.56 -9.65 -11.99
C PRO A 111 -10.44 -10.40 -12.72
N GLN A 112 -10.16 -10.03 -13.97
CA GLN A 112 -9.11 -10.66 -14.78
C GLN A 112 -7.74 -9.96 -14.65
N ARG A 113 -7.72 -8.70 -14.19
CA ARG A 113 -6.52 -7.87 -14.20
C ARG A 113 -5.94 -7.61 -12.79
N LEU A 114 -6.66 -7.95 -11.73
CA LEU A 114 -6.20 -7.82 -10.36
C LEU A 114 -6.15 -9.20 -9.69
N GLN A 115 -4.97 -9.61 -9.25
CA GLN A 115 -4.77 -10.77 -8.38
C GLN A 115 -4.55 -10.30 -6.95
N LEU A 116 -5.27 -10.88 -5.99
CA LEU A 116 -5.10 -10.61 -4.55
C LEU A 116 -4.63 -11.88 -3.84
N ILE A 117 -3.48 -11.80 -3.18
CA ILE A 117 -2.88 -12.86 -2.38
C ILE A 117 -2.79 -12.34 -0.94
N SER A 118 -3.66 -12.83 -0.06
CA SER A 118 -3.67 -12.46 1.36
C SER A 118 -2.88 -13.47 2.17
N ILE A 119 -1.97 -12.97 3.02
CA ILE A 119 -1.14 -13.78 3.92
C ILE A 119 -1.47 -13.37 5.36
N PHE A 120 -1.84 -14.33 6.20
CA PHE A 120 -2.25 -14.08 7.59
C PHE A 120 -1.32 -14.76 8.58
N SER A 121 -0.82 -14.00 9.56
CA SER A 121 0.15 -14.51 10.53
C SER A 121 -0.47 -15.09 11.80
N GLN A 122 -1.76 -14.85 12.04
CA GLN A 122 -2.47 -15.27 13.25
C GLN A 122 -3.85 -15.92 12.94
N GLU A 123 -4.11 -16.22 11.69
CA GLU A 123 -5.32 -16.90 11.25
C GLU A 123 -4.92 -18.22 10.57
N THR A 124 -5.51 -19.32 11.00
CA THR A 124 -5.25 -20.62 10.39
C THR A 124 -5.93 -20.69 9.04
N LEU A 125 -5.18 -21.04 8.03
CA LEU A 125 -5.66 -21.25 6.67
C LEU A 125 -5.38 -22.69 6.25
N ASP A 126 -6.12 -23.18 5.25
CA ASP A 126 -5.92 -24.52 4.68
C ASP A 126 -4.59 -24.68 3.93
N SER A 127 -3.87 -23.58 3.71
CA SER A 127 -2.58 -23.58 3.02
C SER A 127 -1.50 -22.88 3.83
N ASP A 128 -0.44 -23.61 4.15
CA ASP A 128 0.76 -23.08 4.80
C ASP A 128 1.45 -21.98 3.97
N LEU A 129 1.27 -22.01 2.65
CA LEU A 129 1.80 -21.00 1.75
C LEU A 129 1.26 -19.60 2.06
N LEU A 130 -0.01 -19.51 2.49
CA LEU A 130 -0.70 -18.26 2.80
C LEU A 130 -0.71 -17.94 4.30
N HIS A 131 -0.10 -18.80 5.14
CA HIS A 131 0.05 -18.57 6.57
C HIS A 131 1.43 -17.99 6.90
N GLY A 132 1.52 -17.11 7.90
CA GLY A 132 2.78 -16.55 8.41
C GLY A 132 2.99 -15.08 8.04
N ARG A 133 4.25 -14.68 7.97
CA ARG A 133 4.66 -13.33 7.57
C ARG A 133 5.18 -13.33 6.14
N ILE A 134 5.18 -12.16 5.52
CA ILE A 134 5.90 -11.95 4.27
C ILE A 134 7.36 -11.75 4.64
N ASP A 135 8.20 -12.66 4.19
CA ASP A 135 9.65 -12.65 4.30
C ASP A 135 10.26 -13.22 3.01
N GLY A 136 11.58 -13.30 2.94
CA GLY A 136 12.28 -13.81 1.77
C GLY A 136 11.92 -15.26 1.44
N GLU A 137 11.81 -16.13 2.45
CA GLU A 137 11.44 -17.53 2.27
C GLU A 137 10.02 -17.68 1.71
N LYS A 138 9.08 -16.90 2.22
CA LYS A 138 7.70 -16.87 1.74
C LYS A 138 7.62 -16.43 0.28
N LEU A 139 8.37 -15.41 -0.13
CA LEU A 139 8.40 -14.97 -1.53
C LEU A 139 9.02 -16.02 -2.44
N HIS A 140 10.08 -16.72 -2.00
CA HIS A 140 10.62 -17.86 -2.74
C HIS A 140 9.65 -19.05 -2.83
N ALA A 141 8.86 -19.30 -1.78
CA ALA A 141 7.83 -20.34 -1.82
C ALA A 141 6.70 -19.98 -2.79
N LEU A 142 6.24 -18.72 -2.78
CA LEU A 142 5.27 -18.20 -3.74
C LEU A 142 5.78 -18.29 -5.19
N ALA A 143 7.07 -18.02 -5.40
CA ALA A 143 7.70 -18.09 -6.71
C ALA A 143 7.67 -19.49 -7.35
N LYS A 144 7.65 -20.53 -6.52
CA LYS A 144 7.63 -21.92 -7.00
C LYS A 144 6.26 -22.40 -7.47
N THR A 145 5.18 -21.76 -7.00
CA THR A 145 3.83 -22.32 -7.14
C THR A 145 2.76 -21.36 -7.63
N LEU A 146 2.83 -20.09 -7.26
CA LEU A 146 1.69 -19.17 -7.43
C LEU A 146 2.03 -17.90 -8.21
N VAL A 147 3.27 -17.40 -8.12
CA VAL A 147 3.64 -16.08 -8.62
C VAL A 147 4.90 -16.16 -9.47
N ASN A 148 4.82 -15.82 -10.74
CA ASN A 148 6.00 -15.68 -11.59
C ASN A 148 6.58 -14.26 -11.46
N PHE A 149 7.57 -14.07 -10.58
CA PHE A 149 8.15 -12.75 -10.32
C PHE A 149 8.91 -12.14 -11.51
N ARG A 150 9.31 -12.93 -12.51
CA ARG A 150 10.02 -12.44 -13.69
C ARG A 150 9.11 -11.72 -14.71
N GLN A 151 7.81 -11.84 -14.53
CA GLN A 151 6.84 -11.20 -15.45
C GLN A 151 6.56 -9.73 -15.10
N TYR A 152 6.96 -9.28 -13.90
CA TYR A 152 6.62 -7.93 -13.45
C TYR A 152 7.61 -6.90 -13.96
N ASP A 153 7.08 -5.81 -14.49
CA ASP A 153 7.83 -4.64 -14.95
C ASP A 153 8.26 -3.74 -13.79
N GLU A 154 7.38 -3.59 -12.80
CA GLU A 154 7.61 -2.74 -11.61
C GLU A 154 7.06 -3.43 -10.36
N ALA A 155 7.74 -3.25 -9.22
CA ALA A 155 7.29 -3.69 -7.91
C ALA A 155 7.26 -2.54 -6.92
N PHE A 156 6.20 -2.46 -6.14
CA PHE A 156 5.97 -1.46 -5.10
C PHE A 156 5.90 -2.15 -3.74
N ILE A 157 6.74 -1.74 -2.78
CA ILE A 157 6.83 -2.39 -1.47
C ILE A 157 6.63 -1.35 -0.37
N CYS A 158 5.69 -1.60 0.56
CA CYS A 158 5.46 -0.77 1.73
C CYS A 158 4.99 -1.59 2.93
N GLY A 159 5.65 -1.41 4.07
CA GLY A 159 5.33 -2.13 5.30
C GLY A 159 6.41 -2.00 6.36
N PRO A 160 6.52 -2.95 7.31
CA PRO A 160 7.60 -3.00 8.29
C PRO A 160 8.97 -3.09 7.61
N SER A 161 9.97 -2.36 8.16
CA SER A 161 11.30 -2.28 7.53
C SER A 161 11.93 -3.64 7.25
N ALA A 162 11.89 -4.58 8.20
CA ALA A 162 12.44 -5.92 8.00
C ALA A 162 11.78 -6.65 6.81
N MET A 163 10.43 -6.58 6.70
CA MET A 163 9.72 -7.15 5.56
C MET A 163 10.16 -6.51 4.23
N MET A 164 10.35 -5.20 4.23
CA MET A 164 10.74 -4.47 3.01
C MET A 164 12.14 -4.85 2.56
N ASP A 165 13.10 -4.94 3.51
CA ASP A 165 14.49 -5.32 3.23
C ASP A 165 14.58 -6.76 2.69
N GLU A 166 13.84 -7.69 3.29
CA GLU A 166 13.77 -9.08 2.85
C GLU A 166 13.05 -9.23 1.49
N ALA A 167 11.96 -8.49 1.29
CA ALA A 167 11.24 -8.52 0.02
C ALA A 167 12.08 -7.95 -1.13
N GLU A 168 12.78 -6.84 -0.91
CA GLU A 168 13.70 -6.28 -1.89
C GLU A 168 14.81 -7.27 -2.27
N ALA A 169 15.46 -7.87 -1.27
CA ALA A 169 16.50 -8.86 -1.49
C ALA A 169 15.98 -10.09 -2.26
N ALA A 170 14.81 -10.60 -1.88
CA ALA A 170 14.18 -11.74 -2.55
C ALA A 170 13.82 -11.44 -4.00
N LEU A 171 13.22 -10.26 -4.30
CA LEU A 171 12.88 -9.88 -5.66
C LEU A 171 14.12 -9.76 -6.55
N LYS A 172 15.22 -9.18 -6.03
CA LYS A 172 16.50 -9.12 -6.74
C LYS A 172 17.05 -10.54 -7.02
N ALA A 173 16.99 -11.42 -6.03
CA ALA A 173 17.43 -12.81 -6.19
C ALA A 173 16.56 -13.60 -7.19
N LEU A 174 15.27 -13.25 -7.30
CA LEU A 174 14.34 -13.83 -8.28
C LEU A 174 14.48 -13.21 -9.69
N GLY A 175 15.41 -12.26 -9.86
CA GLY A 175 15.78 -11.69 -11.15
C GLY A 175 15.11 -10.37 -11.52
N MET A 176 14.43 -9.70 -10.57
CA MET A 176 13.86 -8.39 -10.80
C MET A 176 14.96 -7.31 -10.76
N PRO A 177 15.03 -6.41 -11.76
CA PRO A 177 16.00 -5.32 -11.75
C PRO A 177 15.77 -4.36 -10.57
N GLU A 178 16.86 -3.93 -9.91
CA GLU A 178 16.78 -3.02 -8.76
C GLU A 178 16.02 -1.73 -9.08
N LYS A 179 16.21 -1.15 -10.26
CA LYS A 179 15.53 0.06 -10.72
C LYS A 179 14.01 -0.08 -10.86
N ALA A 180 13.51 -1.32 -10.93
CA ALA A 180 12.09 -1.65 -11.02
C ALA A 180 11.46 -1.91 -9.64
N ILE A 181 12.23 -1.80 -8.56
CA ILE A 181 11.76 -2.04 -7.19
C ILE A 181 11.67 -0.70 -6.46
N HIS A 182 10.45 -0.33 -6.08
CA HIS A 182 10.14 0.93 -5.40
C HIS A 182 9.76 0.66 -3.95
N LEU A 183 10.36 1.41 -3.03
CA LEU A 183 10.18 1.25 -1.59
C LEU A 183 9.59 2.51 -0.98
N GLU A 184 8.53 2.39 -0.18
CA GLU A 184 8.02 3.49 0.66
C GLU A 184 8.16 3.13 2.13
N ARG A 185 9.06 3.83 2.81
CA ARG A 185 9.31 3.66 4.24
C ARG A 185 8.56 4.70 5.04
N PHE A 186 7.56 4.28 5.80
CA PHE A 186 6.94 5.17 6.78
C PHE A 186 7.94 5.41 7.92
N ASN A 187 8.29 6.67 8.14
CA ASN A 187 9.21 7.05 9.20
C ASN A 187 8.71 6.53 10.55
N THR A 188 9.54 5.73 11.23
CA THR A 188 9.30 5.31 12.60
C THR A 188 9.59 6.51 13.53
N PRO A 189 8.78 6.77 14.60
CA PRO A 189 9.08 7.81 15.56
C PRO A 189 10.50 7.61 16.14
N GLY A 190 11.38 8.60 15.96
CA GLY A 190 12.78 8.55 16.42
C GLY A 190 13.81 8.85 15.34
N THR A 191 13.46 8.83 14.08
CA THR A 191 14.38 9.26 13.00
C THR A 191 14.28 10.78 12.85
N PRO A 192 15.36 11.56 13.05
CA PRO A 192 15.31 13.02 12.90
C PRO A 192 15.07 13.37 11.43
N VAL A 193 13.87 13.89 11.14
CA VAL A 193 13.57 14.49 9.83
C VAL A 193 14.25 15.86 9.79
N LYS A 194 15.19 16.07 8.88
CA LYS A 194 15.68 17.42 8.56
C LYS A 194 14.49 18.23 8.02
N ARG A 195 13.96 19.12 8.86
CA ARG A 195 12.90 20.05 8.46
C ARG A 195 13.50 21.14 7.57
N THR A 196 13.17 21.12 6.31
CA THR A 196 13.21 22.32 5.47
C THR A 196 11.77 22.81 5.36
N VAL A 197 11.43 23.83 6.12
CA VAL A 197 10.11 24.47 6.06
C VAL A 197 10.20 25.65 5.12
N SER A 198 9.53 25.57 3.98
CA SER A 198 9.11 26.76 3.23
C SER A 198 7.59 26.75 3.22
N VAL A 199 6.99 27.64 4.00
CA VAL A 199 5.54 27.82 4.06
C VAL A 199 5.16 28.80 2.95
N GLN A 200 4.44 28.33 1.93
CA GLN A 200 3.56 29.19 1.14
C GLN A 200 2.13 28.84 1.50
N ALA A 201 1.42 29.80 2.08
CA ALA A 201 0.06 29.67 2.50
C ALA A 201 -0.90 29.89 1.33
N ASP A 202 -1.33 28.78 0.70
CA ASP A 202 -2.58 28.75 -0.04
C ASP A 202 -3.39 27.59 0.53
N GLY A 203 -4.43 27.94 1.31
CA GLY A 203 -5.24 26.99 2.06
C GLY A 203 -6.09 26.11 1.15
N GLN A 204 -5.71 24.87 0.96
CA GLN A 204 -6.57 23.85 0.33
C GLN A 204 -7.46 23.21 1.39
N LYS A 205 -8.76 23.11 1.08
CA LYS A 205 -9.75 22.48 1.95
C LYS A 205 -9.61 20.96 1.90
N VAL A 206 -9.26 20.34 3.02
CA VAL A 206 -9.18 18.88 3.15
C VAL A 206 -10.43 18.37 3.85
N THR A 207 -11.15 17.43 3.21
CA THR A 207 -12.29 16.74 3.82
C THR A 207 -11.79 15.43 4.43
N VAL A 208 -11.93 15.27 5.75
CA VAL A 208 -11.60 14.04 6.44
C VAL A 208 -12.83 13.14 6.48
N ARG A 209 -12.75 11.96 5.86
CA ARG A 209 -13.74 10.88 6.04
C ARG A 209 -13.15 9.86 6.99
N GLN A 210 -13.85 9.59 8.08
CA GLN A 210 -13.51 8.52 9.00
C GLN A 210 -14.30 7.29 8.54
N ASP A 211 -13.62 6.33 7.91
CA ASP A 211 -14.24 5.04 7.62
C ASP A 211 -14.46 4.34 8.96
N GLY A 212 -15.72 4.26 9.38
CA GLY A 212 -16.13 3.42 10.47
C GLY A 212 -15.72 1.98 10.18
N ARG A 213 -15.28 1.27 11.18
CA ARG A 213 -15.13 -0.18 11.09
C ARG A 213 -16.51 -0.76 10.80
N ASP A 214 -16.66 -1.45 9.70
CA ASP A 214 -17.65 -2.50 9.55
C ASP A 214 -17.11 -3.79 10.18
#